data_d4c2cd35f408042353e3dd0b0bda72b8
#
_entry.id   d4c2cd35f408042353e3dd0b0bda72b8
#
_cell.length_a   1.000
_cell.length_b   1.000
_cell.length_c   1.000
_cell.angle_alpha   90.00
_cell.angle_beta   90.00
_cell.angle_gamma   90.00
#
_symmetry.space_group_name_H-M   'P 1'
#
loop_
_entity.id
_entity.type
_entity.pdbx_description
1 polymer ?
#
loop_
_entity_poly.entity_id
_entity_poly.type
_entity_poly.pdbx_seq_one_letter_code
_entity_poly.pdbx_strand_id
1 'polypeptide(L)'
;MESHDPKAFWTLLDKIKQFDNVNELPNAENISVEEWMNHLKNISKKRDKHEDHNLAEQIKTLENQIPSEQFKILNNAITISELKRIIKKLKNNKSPGEDMILNEMLKCGSSVLLPALTKLFNLILSTSHFPYKWNESTISLLHKKGSFYDTNNYRGISITSCLSKCFTALMAERLLDCLEENKLLHFSQAAYRKKSRTADHIFTLKSIINNYCIKKRKKLYCCFIDFKKAFDSVWREAMLFKLLSLGMGGKFYFLLKNMYLHTQSRVKFSQGLSPHFYSELGIKQGDCLSPILFNIFINDMQEIFTNNCDPVQVNKLKLNHLLFADDLVILSETNQGLQNSLDKLHQYTEKWILDINIDKTKTLTFQRYGKRITNMFHIGNVDIEQVNKYTYLGITFDSTLVG
;
A
#
# COMPACT_ATOMS: atom_id res chain seq x y z
N MET A 1 -18.12 -35.08 16.86
CA MET A 1 -16.98 -34.16 16.62
C MET A 1 -17.48 -33.00 15.77
N GLU A 2 -17.91 -31.93 16.45
CA GLU A 2 -18.45 -30.74 15.79
C GLU A 2 -17.28 -29.98 15.14
N SER A 3 -17.38 -29.76 13.84
CA SER A 3 -16.41 -28.97 13.10
C SER A 3 -16.55 -27.50 13.55
N HIS A 4 -15.61 -27.01 14.32
CA HIS A 4 -15.51 -25.58 14.64
C HIS A 4 -15.12 -24.83 13.36
N ASP A 5 -16.12 -24.31 12.65
CA ASP A 5 -15.90 -23.35 11.55
C ASP A 5 -15.66 -21.96 12.16
N PRO A 6 -14.44 -21.44 12.14
CA PRO A 6 -14.14 -20.12 12.69
C PRO A 6 -14.97 -19.01 12.03
N LYS A 7 -15.41 -19.21 10.78
CA LYS A 7 -16.21 -18.25 10.04
C LYS A 7 -17.64 -18.18 10.56
N ALA A 8 -18.21 -19.32 10.94
CA ALA A 8 -19.53 -19.37 11.56
C ALA A 8 -19.54 -18.69 12.93
N PHE A 9 -18.47 -18.85 13.73
CA PHE A 9 -18.28 -18.18 15.01
C PHE A 9 -18.23 -16.64 14.86
N TRP A 10 -17.42 -16.14 13.93
CA TRP A 10 -17.33 -14.69 13.69
C TRP A 10 -18.62 -14.11 13.13
N THR A 11 -19.32 -14.84 12.26
CA THR A 11 -20.65 -14.44 11.75
C THR A 11 -21.69 -14.38 12.87
N LEU A 12 -21.63 -15.28 13.84
CA LEU A 12 -22.51 -15.28 15.01
C LEU A 12 -22.19 -14.12 15.95
N LEU A 13 -20.91 -13.86 16.21
CA LEU A 13 -20.44 -12.71 16.99
C LEU A 13 -20.87 -11.38 16.39
N ASP A 14 -20.76 -11.25 15.07
CA ASP A 14 -21.19 -10.04 14.35
C ASP A 14 -22.71 -9.86 14.45
N LYS A 15 -23.50 -10.95 14.38
CA LYS A 15 -24.94 -10.90 14.62
C LYS A 15 -25.27 -10.50 16.06
N ILE A 16 -24.60 -11.05 17.07
CA ILE A 16 -24.80 -10.69 18.48
C ILE A 16 -24.49 -9.20 18.71
N LYS A 17 -23.37 -8.69 18.17
CA LYS A 17 -23.04 -7.28 18.24
C LYS A 17 -24.06 -6.38 17.54
N GLN A 18 -24.74 -6.88 16.51
CA GLN A 18 -25.85 -6.16 15.86
C GLN A 18 -27.11 -6.10 16.71
N PHE A 19 -27.37 -7.09 17.57
CA PHE A 19 -28.51 -7.09 18.48
C PHE A 19 -28.34 -6.14 19.68
N ASP A 20 -27.11 -5.91 20.14
CA ASP A 20 -26.84 -4.97 21.24
C ASP A 20 -26.89 -3.48 20.84
N ASN A 21 -26.96 -3.16 19.53
CA ASN A 21 -26.99 -1.82 18.97
C ASN A 21 -28.24 -1.58 18.10
N VAL A 22 -29.45 -1.74 18.66
CA VAL A 22 -30.72 -1.47 17.95
C VAL A 22 -31.05 0.04 17.84
N ASN A 23 -30.12 0.93 18.13
CA ASN A 23 -30.30 2.35 17.82
C ASN A 23 -29.32 2.76 16.72
N GLU A 24 -29.89 2.88 15.49
CA GLU A 24 -29.26 3.47 14.28
C GLU A 24 -27.88 2.91 13.94
N LEU A 25 -27.82 1.90 13.09
CA LEU A 25 -26.58 1.53 12.41
C LEU A 25 -26.05 2.78 11.68
N PRO A 26 -24.91 3.34 12.15
CA PRO A 26 -24.37 4.53 11.54
C PRO A 26 -23.88 4.15 10.14
N ASN A 27 -24.52 4.71 9.13
CA ASN A 27 -24.22 4.49 7.73
C ASN A 27 -23.41 5.67 7.20
N ALA A 28 -22.55 5.40 6.18
CA ALA A 28 -21.92 6.45 5.36
C ALA A 28 -22.97 7.42 4.76
N GLU A 29 -24.23 7.08 4.84
CA GLU A 29 -25.43 7.80 4.39
C GLU A 29 -25.79 9.04 5.25
N ASN A 30 -25.22 9.12 6.45
CA ASN A 30 -25.38 10.31 7.29
C ASN A 30 -24.58 11.52 6.75
N ILE A 31 -23.72 11.29 5.76
CA ILE A 31 -22.95 12.30 5.04
C ILE A 31 -23.53 12.43 3.64
N SER A 32 -23.75 13.64 3.17
CA SER A 32 -24.35 13.87 1.86
C SER A 32 -23.50 13.32 0.71
N VAL A 33 -24.15 12.94 -0.39
CA VAL A 33 -23.45 12.46 -1.61
C VAL A 33 -22.48 13.52 -2.12
N GLU A 34 -22.87 14.79 -2.05
CA GLU A 34 -22.04 15.92 -2.49
C GLU A 34 -20.78 16.06 -1.63
N GLU A 35 -20.91 15.93 -0.32
CA GLU A 35 -19.78 16.00 0.62
C GLU A 35 -18.80 14.84 0.37
N TRP A 36 -19.29 13.61 0.14
CA TRP A 36 -18.47 12.49 -0.26
C TRP A 36 -17.74 12.72 -1.58
N MET A 37 -18.45 13.22 -2.59
CA MET A 37 -17.87 13.54 -3.88
C MET A 37 -16.76 14.58 -3.76
N ASN A 38 -16.99 15.65 -3.00
CA ASN A 38 -16.01 16.71 -2.77
C ASN A 38 -14.80 16.17 -2.01
N HIS A 39 -15.01 15.36 -0.97
CA HIS A 39 -13.94 14.74 -0.21
C HIS A 39 -13.04 13.86 -1.08
N LEU A 40 -13.62 12.94 -1.86
CA LEU A 40 -12.86 12.01 -2.71
C LEU A 40 -12.18 12.71 -3.88
N LYS A 41 -12.83 13.71 -4.50
CA LYS A 41 -12.19 14.56 -5.52
C LYS A 41 -10.98 15.29 -4.96
N ASN A 42 -11.11 15.89 -3.77
CA ASN A 42 -10.03 16.66 -3.14
C ASN A 42 -8.81 15.77 -2.81
N ILE A 43 -9.04 14.51 -2.36
CA ILE A 43 -7.95 13.57 -2.07
C ILE A 43 -7.21 13.18 -3.35
N SER A 44 -7.94 12.98 -4.44
CA SER A 44 -7.41 12.47 -5.71
C SER A 44 -7.00 13.56 -6.70
N LYS A 45 -7.09 14.83 -6.32
CA LYS A 45 -6.71 15.98 -7.16
C LYS A 45 -5.22 16.26 -7.04
N LYS A 46 -4.57 16.50 -8.18
CA LYS A 46 -3.19 17.02 -8.22
C LYS A 46 -3.09 18.38 -7.52
N ARG A 47 -1.97 18.60 -6.85
CA ARG A 47 -1.54 19.89 -6.29
C ARG A 47 -0.50 20.47 -7.25
N ASP A 48 -0.27 21.78 -7.21
CA ASP A 48 0.73 22.45 -8.08
C ASP A 48 2.12 21.79 -7.99
N LYS A 49 2.50 21.31 -6.82
CA LYS A 49 3.75 20.55 -6.61
C LYS A 49 3.89 19.27 -7.46
N HIS A 50 2.80 18.72 -8.03
CA HIS A 50 2.83 17.55 -8.92
C HIS A 50 3.13 17.92 -10.38
N GLU A 51 3.19 19.20 -10.70
CA GLU A 51 3.61 19.70 -12.02
C GLU A 51 5.11 19.90 -12.04
N ASP A 52 5.87 18.82 -12.25
CA ASP A 52 7.34 18.84 -12.33
C ASP A 52 7.79 18.57 -13.76
N HIS A 53 8.15 19.64 -14.47
CA HIS A 53 8.66 19.57 -15.84
C HIS A 53 9.96 18.76 -15.94
N ASN A 54 10.84 18.84 -14.95
CA ASN A 54 12.09 18.09 -14.92
C ASN A 54 11.81 16.57 -14.83
N LEU A 55 10.87 16.16 -13.95
CA LEU A 55 10.44 14.77 -13.86
C LEU A 55 9.86 14.28 -15.19
N ALA A 56 9.05 15.10 -15.85
CA ALA A 56 8.45 14.76 -17.15
C ALA A 56 9.52 14.54 -18.24
N GLU A 57 10.57 15.36 -18.27
CA GLU A 57 11.70 15.20 -19.20
C GLU A 57 12.53 13.94 -18.87
N GLN A 58 12.79 13.69 -17.60
CA GLN A 58 13.47 12.46 -17.16
C GLN A 58 12.70 11.20 -17.57
N ILE A 59 11.39 11.19 -17.40
CA ILE A 59 10.52 10.08 -17.83
C ILE A 59 10.67 9.86 -19.34
N LYS A 60 10.57 10.91 -20.18
CA LYS A 60 10.73 10.79 -21.63
C LYS A 60 12.09 10.25 -22.02
N THR A 61 13.14 10.68 -21.33
CA THR A 61 14.50 10.21 -21.57
C THR A 61 14.62 8.72 -21.27
N LEU A 62 14.12 8.28 -20.12
CA LEU A 62 14.14 6.88 -19.71
C LEU A 62 13.25 5.99 -20.59
N GLU A 63 12.08 6.47 -21.02
CA GLU A 63 11.20 5.76 -21.97
C GLU A 63 11.94 5.39 -23.28
N ASN A 64 12.86 6.26 -23.75
CA ASN A 64 13.62 6.04 -24.96
C ASN A 64 14.90 5.20 -24.75
N GLN A 65 15.45 5.18 -23.53
CA GLN A 65 16.72 4.52 -23.23
C GLN A 65 16.58 3.08 -22.75
N ILE A 66 15.46 2.75 -22.05
CA ILE A 66 15.29 1.43 -21.45
C ILE A 66 14.88 0.41 -22.51
N PRO A 67 15.67 -0.65 -22.72
CA PRO A 67 15.32 -1.72 -23.65
C PRO A 67 14.02 -2.41 -23.19
N SER A 68 13.09 -2.58 -24.14
CA SER A 68 11.84 -3.31 -23.88
C SER A 68 12.06 -4.77 -23.44
N GLU A 69 13.26 -5.29 -23.62
CA GLU A 69 13.63 -6.68 -23.36
C GLU A 69 14.34 -6.91 -22.02
N GLN A 70 14.64 -5.88 -21.25
CA GLN A 70 15.40 -6.01 -19.99
C GLN A 70 14.75 -7.00 -19.04
N PHE A 71 13.41 -6.95 -18.91
CA PHE A 71 12.64 -7.89 -18.11
C PHE A 71 11.59 -8.61 -18.98
N LYS A 72 12.07 -9.60 -19.75
CA LYS A 72 11.24 -10.36 -20.72
C LYS A 72 9.94 -10.92 -20.11
N ILE A 73 9.97 -11.38 -18.88
CA ILE A 73 8.79 -11.95 -18.19
C ILE A 73 7.60 -10.97 -18.18
N LEU A 74 7.85 -9.67 -18.06
CA LEU A 74 6.79 -8.64 -18.03
C LEU A 74 6.16 -8.43 -19.41
N ASN A 75 6.95 -8.59 -20.47
CA ASN A 75 6.59 -8.25 -21.85
C ASN A 75 6.23 -9.48 -22.72
N ASN A 76 6.52 -10.70 -22.24
CA ASN A 76 6.24 -11.93 -22.96
C ASN A 76 4.74 -12.19 -23.08
N ALA A 77 4.37 -12.92 -24.15
CA ALA A 77 3.00 -13.35 -24.32
C ALA A 77 2.48 -14.15 -23.11
N ILE A 78 1.23 -13.89 -22.76
CA ILE A 78 0.52 -14.60 -21.69
C ILE A 78 0.14 -15.98 -22.17
N THR A 79 0.44 -16.99 -21.37
CA THR A 79 0.12 -18.39 -21.67
C THR A 79 -1.22 -18.82 -21.07
N ILE A 80 -1.86 -19.82 -21.69
CA ILE A 80 -3.09 -20.41 -21.15
C ILE A 80 -2.86 -20.97 -19.74
N SER A 81 -1.68 -21.52 -19.48
CA SER A 81 -1.33 -22.11 -18.17
C SER A 81 -1.24 -21.05 -17.07
N GLU A 82 -0.65 -19.88 -17.34
CA GLU A 82 -0.62 -18.74 -16.41
C GLU A 82 -2.04 -18.27 -16.10
N LEU A 83 -2.84 -18.03 -17.14
CA LEU A 83 -4.22 -17.55 -16.96
C LEU A 83 -5.07 -18.56 -16.20
N LYS A 84 -4.97 -19.85 -16.50
CA LYS A 84 -5.67 -20.92 -15.78
C LYS A 84 -5.33 -20.91 -14.29
N ARG A 85 -4.05 -20.72 -13.96
CA ARG A 85 -3.57 -20.64 -12.57
C ARG A 85 -4.17 -19.44 -11.84
N ILE A 86 -4.24 -18.28 -12.49
CA ILE A 86 -4.85 -17.08 -11.90
C ILE A 86 -6.35 -17.27 -11.68
N ILE A 87 -7.08 -17.75 -12.67
CA ILE A 87 -8.54 -17.99 -12.55
C ILE A 87 -8.83 -18.95 -11.38
N LYS A 88 -8.04 -20.00 -11.22
CA LYS A 88 -8.19 -20.94 -10.09
C LYS A 88 -8.01 -20.28 -8.72
N LYS A 89 -7.13 -19.25 -8.61
CA LYS A 89 -6.87 -18.51 -7.36
C LYS A 89 -7.93 -17.45 -7.04
N LEU A 90 -8.81 -17.08 -7.97
CA LEU A 90 -9.86 -16.08 -7.70
C LEU A 90 -10.72 -16.54 -6.52
N LYS A 91 -11.08 -15.60 -5.65
CA LYS A 91 -11.90 -15.89 -4.46
C LYS A 91 -13.39 -15.83 -4.82
N ASN A 92 -14.16 -16.80 -4.36
CA ASN A 92 -15.62 -16.81 -4.49
C ASN A 92 -16.27 -15.76 -3.58
N ASN A 93 -17.54 -15.45 -3.83
CA ASN A 93 -18.35 -14.52 -3.04
C ASN A 93 -17.72 -13.11 -2.98
N LYS A 94 -17.20 -12.62 -4.11
CA LYS A 94 -16.72 -11.25 -4.27
C LYS A 94 -17.69 -10.45 -5.13
N SER A 95 -17.86 -9.17 -4.77
CA SER A 95 -18.71 -8.25 -5.53
C SER A 95 -18.20 -8.12 -6.97
N PRO A 96 -19.09 -8.24 -7.96
CA PRO A 96 -18.75 -7.97 -9.35
C PRO A 96 -18.53 -6.48 -9.59
N GLY A 97 -17.91 -6.15 -10.71
CA GLY A 97 -17.92 -4.79 -11.26
C GLY A 97 -19.27 -4.46 -11.91
N GLU A 98 -19.29 -3.38 -12.69
CA GLU A 98 -20.49 -2.94 -13.41
C GLU A 98 -20.95 -3.92 -14.49
N ASP A 99 -20.02 -4.72 -15.00
CA ASP A 99 -20.27 -5.78 -15.98
C ASP A 99 -20.99 -6.99 -15.38
N MET A 100 -21.25 -6.99 -14.07
CA MET A 100 -21.91 -8.07 -13.33
C MET A 100 -21.24 -9.45 -13.49
N ILE A 101 -20.01 -9.50 -13.99
CA ILE A 101 -19.25 -10.76 -14.14
C ILE A 101 -18.68 -11.16 -12.77
N LEU A 102 -19.03 -12.37 -12.33
CA LEU A 102 -18.55 -12.97 -11.08
C LEU A 102 -17.29 -13.81 -11.30
N ASN A 103 -16.46 -13.91 -10.28
CA ASN A 103 -15.31 -14.81 -10.28
C ASN A 103 -15.71 -16.28 -10.53
N GLU A 104 -16.88 -16.69 -10.03
CA GLU A 104 -17.46 -18.01 -10.20
C GLU A 104 -17.76 -18.31 -11.66
N MET A 105 -18.28 -17.33 -12.40
CA MET A 105 -18.53 -17.49 -13.85
C MET A 105 -17.23 -17.75 -14.61
N LEU A 106 -16.15 -17.01 -14.29
CA LEU A 106 -14.83 -17.22 -14.89
C LEU A 106 -14.27 -18.60 -14.56
N LYS A 107 -14.47 -19.09 -13.33
CA LYS A 107 -14.02 -20.41 -12.90
C LYS A 107 -14.78 -21.53 -13.58
N CYS A 108 -16.11 -21.49 -13.54
CA CYS A 108 -16.98 -22.51 -14.12
C CYS A 108 -16.85 -22.57 -15.65
N GLY A 109 -16.76 -21.41 -16.30
CA GLY A 109 -16.59 -21.29 -17.73
C GLY A 109 -15.15 -21.46 -18.23
N SER A 110 -14.18 -21.71 -17.35
CA SER A 110 -12.75 -21.63 -17.68
C SER A 110 -12.34 -22.52 -18.86
N SER A 111 -12.91 -23.73 -19.00
CA SER A 111 -12.59 -24.65 -20.10
C SER A 111 -12.85 -24.04 -21.48
N VAL A 112 -13.91 -23.24 -21.62
CA VAL A 112 -14.32 -22.59 -22.88
C VAL A 112 -13.70 -21.19 -23.00
N LEU A 113 -13.62 -20.44 -21.90
CA LEU A 113 -13.19 -19.04 -21.91
C LEU A 113 -11.68 -18.86 -22.05
N LEU A 114 -10.86 -19.79 -21.55
CA LEU A 114 -9.40 -19.66 -21.52
C LEU A 114 -8.77 -19.27 -22.87
N PRO A 115 -9.09 -19.88 -24.01
CA PRO A 115 -8.47 -19.48 -25.28
C PRO A 115 -8.82 -18.05 -25.68
N ALA A 116 -10.08 -17.64 -25.52
CA ALA A 116 -10.56 -16.29 -25.87
C ALA A 116 -9.95 -15.23 -24.93
N LEU A 117 -9.95 -15.49 -23.60
CA LEU A 117 -9.37 -14.57 -22.62
C LEU A 117 -7.86 -14.45 -22.78
N THR A 118 -7.16 -15.53 -23.12
CA THR A 118 -5.71 -15.47 -23.39
C THR A 118 -5.42 -14.59 -24.60
N LYS A 119 -6.21 -14.70 -25.68
CA LYS A 119 -6.07 -13.81 -26.85
C LYS A 119 -6.35 -12.35 -26.48
N LEU A 120 -7.42 -12.09 -25.74
CA LEU A 120 -7.78 -10.73 -25.29
C LEU A 120 -6.66 -10.13 -24.43
N PHE A 121 -6.14 -10.86 -23.45
CA PHE A 121 -5.12 -10.37 -22.56
C PHE A 121 -3.78 -10.13 -23.29
N ASN A 122 -3.45 -10.96 -24.26
CA ASN A 122 -2.31 -10.75 -25.13
C ASN A 122 -2.49 -9.54 -26.05
N LEU A 123 -3.70 -9.28 -26.55
CA LEU A 123 -4.00 -8.07 -27.32
C LEU A 123 -3.79 -6.82 -26.44
N ILE A 124 -4.34 -6.81 -25.21
CA ILE A 124 -4.17 -5.72 -24.26
C ILE A 124 -2.67 -5.46 -23.98
N LEU A 125 -1.89 -6.52 -23.70
CA LEU A 125 -0.46 -6.40 -23.43
C LEU A 125 0.32 -5.94 -24.67
N SER A 126 0.03 -6.49 -25.85
CA SER A 126 0.78 -6.16 -27.07
C SER A 126 0.53 -4.75 -27.58
N THR A 127 -0.71 -4.25 -27.42
CA THR A 127 -1.09 -2.88 -27.81
C THR A 127 -0.84 -1.86 -26.70
N SER A 128 -0.56 -2.32 -25.47
CA SER A 128 -0.50 -1.48 -24.27
C SER A 128 -1.78 -0.66 -24.05
N HIS A 129 -2.90 -1.09 -24.64
CA HIS A 129 -4.18 -0.40 -24.54
C HIS A 129 -5.06 -1.09 -23.49
N PHE A 130 -5.27 -0.41 -22.36
CA PHE A 130 -6.13 -0.91 -21.29
C PHE A 130 -7.60 -0.55 -21.58
N PRO A 131 -8.56 -1.50 -21.53
CA PRO A 131 -9.95 -1.22 -21.86
C PRO A 131 -10.53 -0.11 -21.00
N TYR A 132 -11.13 0.90 -21.60
CA TYR A 132 -11.66 2.08 -20.90
C TYR A 132 -12.63 1.69 -19.76
N LYS A 133 -13.54 0.75 -20.01
CA LYS A 133 -14.47 0.24 -18.99
C LYS A 133 -13.80 -0.41 -17.77
N TRP A 134 -12.56 -0.85 -17.90
CA TRP A 134 -11.79 -1.41 -16.77
C TRP A 134 -11.12 -0.33 -15.93
N ASN A 135 -11.04 0.89 -16.46
CA ASN A 135 -10.56 2.06 -15.70
C ASN A 135 -11.62 2.63 -14.75
N GLU A 136 -12.88 2.28 -14.97
CA GLU A 136 -13.97 2.66 -14.09
C GLU A 136 -13.96 1.82 -12.80
N SER A 137 -14.24 2.46 -11.67
CA SER A 137 -14.36 1.79 -10.38
C SER A 137 -15.54 2.32 -9.58
N THR A 138 -16.19 1.43 -8.85
CA THR A 138 -17.21 1.80 -7.87
C THR A 138 -16.57 1.74 -6.47
N ILE A 139 -16.56 2.86 -5.76
CA ILE A 139 -16.00 2.97 -4.42
C ILE A 139 -17.06 2.55 -3.40
N SER A 140 -16.76 1.53 -2.61
CA SER A 140 -17.52 1.15 -1.43
C SER A 140 -16.83 1.72 -0.19
N LEU A 141 -17.60 2.45 0.63
CA LEU A 141 -17.11 3.13 1.82
C LEU A 141 -17.12 2.16 3.02
N LEU A 142 -15.97 1.96 3.63
CA LEU A 142 -15.81 1.12 4.82
C LEU A 142 -15.38 1.98 6.00
N HIS A 143 -16.24 2.08 7.03
CA HIS A 143 -15.89 2.77 8.26
C HIS A 143 -14.76 2.05 9.01
N LYS A 144 -13.79 2.82 9.50
CA LYS A 144 -12.63 2.30 10.26
C LYS A 144 -12.88 2.39 11.78
N LYS A 145 -12.95 3.61 12.27
CA LYS A 145 -13.17 3.98 13.69
C LYS A 145 -13.42 5.49 13.78
N GLY A 146 -13.94 5.93 14.91
CA GLY A 146 -14.22 7.37 15.17
C GLY A 146 -15.63 7.76 14.79
N SER A 147 -15.88 9.05 14.61
CA SER A 147 -17.19 9.58 14.25
C SER A 147 -17.63 9.08 12.87
N PHE A 148 -18.89 8.69 12.75
CA PHE A 148 -19.51 8.29 11.48
C PHE A 148 -19.85 9.47 10.57
N TYR A 149 -19.79 10.69 11.11
CA TYR A 149 -20.02 11.95 10.38
C TYR A 149 -18.74 12.56 9.79
N ASP A 150 -17.58 11.90 9.97
CA ASP A 150 -16.31 12.36 9.43
C ASP A 150 -15.84 11.44 8.29
N THR A 151 -15.78 11.99 7.08
CA THR A 151 -15.34 11.29 5.87
C THR A 151 -13.93 10.70 5.99
N ASN A 152 -13.06 11.28 6.85
CA ASN A 152 -11.70 10.81 7.09
C ASN A 152 -11.67 9.47 7.83
N ASN A 153 -12.73 9.10 8.52
CA ASN A 153 -12.86 7.84 9.26
C ASN A 153 -13.27 6.66 8.38
N TYR A 154 -13.36 6.88 7.07
CA TYR A 154 -13.69 5.82 6.12
C TYR A 154 -12.51 5.47 5.20
N ARG A 155 -12.57 4.26 4.66
CA ARG A 155 -11.68 3.78 3.60
C ARG A 155 -12.52 3.50 2.36
N GLY A 156 -12.12 4.06 1.22
CA GLY A 156 -12.73 3.75 -0.07
C GLY A 156 -12.13 2.48 -0.65
N ILE A 157 -12.96 1.45 -0.85
CA ILE A 157 -12.53 0.21 -1.51
C ILE A 157 -13.02 0.24 -2.96
N SER A 158 -12.11 0.21 -3.91
CA SER A 158 -12.42 0.20 -5.34
C SER A 158 -12.89 -1.18 -5.78
N ILE A 159 -14.12 -1.27 -6.24
CA ILE A 159 -14.71 -2.44 -6.87
C ILE A 159 -14.58 -2.25 -8.38
N THR A 160 -13.81 -3.11 -9.03
CA THR A 160 -13.58 -3.11 -10.49
C THR A 160 -14.06 -4.41 -11.10
N SER A 161 -14.17 -4.47 -12.43
CA SER A 161 -14.51 -5.68 -13.18
C SER A 161 -13.67 -6.89 -12.72
N CYS A 162 -14.30 -8.07 -12.60
CA CYS A 162 -13.59 -9.32 -12.31
C CYS A 162 -12.63 -9.71 -13.43
N LEU A 163 -12.90 -9.36 -14.68
CA LEU A 163 -11.98 -9.54 -15.81
C LEU A 163 -10.73 -8.66 -15.66
N SER A 164 -10.94 -7.38 -15.33
CA SER A 164 -9.85 -6.47 -15.02
C SER A 164 -8.99 -7.00 -13.89
N LYS A 165 -9.60 -7.46 -12.77
CA LYS A 165 -8.87 -8.05 -11.64
C LYS A 165 -8.12 -9.32 -12.01
N CYS A 166 -8.67 -10.16 -12.89
CA CYS A 166 -8.00 -11.35 -13.39
C CYS A 166 -6.73 -10.97 -14.17
N PHE A 167 -6.83 -9.97 -15.05
CA PHE A 167 -5.70 -9.45 -15.80
C PHE A 167 -4.65 -8.79 -14.88
N THR A 168 -5.05 -7.89 -13.99
CA THR A 168 -4.14 -7.22 -13.07
C THR A 168 -3.50 -8.17 -12.06
N ALA A 169 -4.19 -9.25 -11.65
CA ALA A 169 -3.63 -10.30 -10.82
C ALA A 169 -2.50 -11.07 -11.54
N LEU A 170 -2.66 -11.34 -12.84
CA LEU A 170 -1.63 -11.97 -13.65
C LEU A 170 -0.41 -11.05 -13.78
N MET A 171 -0.63 -9.78 -14.10
CA MET A 171 0.46 -8.81 -14.21
C MET A 171 1.15 -8.56 -12.87
N ALA A 172 0.39 -8.56 -11.76
CA ALA A 172 0.92 -8.45 -10.40
C ALA A 172 1.83 -9.64 -10.04
N GLU A 173 1.45 -10.86 -10.41
CA GLU A 173 2.28 -12.06 -10.17
C GLU A 173 3.58 -11.96 -10.96
N ARG A 174 3.54 -11.57 -12.25
CA ARG A 174 4.75 -11.36 -13.08
C ARG A 174 5.65 -10.26 -12.52
N LEU A 175 5.06 -9.14 -12.11
CA LEU A 175 5.81 -8.02 -11.53
C LEU A 175 6.49 -8.42 -10.23
N LEU A 176 5.78 -9.10 -9.34
CA LEU A 176 6.35 -9.57 -8.08
C LEU A 176 7.47 -10.59 -8.31
N ASP A 177 7.30 -11.53 -9.25
CA ASP A 177 8.33 -12.50 -9.60
C ASP A 177 9.58 -11.81 -10.14
N CYS A 178 9.41 -10.84 -11.05
CA CYS A 178 10.49 -10.04 -11.58
C CYS A 178 11.26 -9.29 -10.47
N LEU A 179 10.55 -8.65 -9.56
CA LEU A 179 11.14 -7.90 -8.45
C LEU A 179 11.92 -8.79 -7.49
N GLU A 180 11.39 -9.97 -7.15
CA GLU A 180 12.02 -10.89 -6.22
C GLU A 180 13.23 -11.62 -6.84
N GLU A 181 13.11 -12.12 -8.07
CA GLU A 181 14.18 -12.82 -8.78
C GLU A 181 15.39 -11.91 -9.03
N ASN A 182 15.15 -10.63 -9.32
CA ASN A 182 16.21 -9.65 -9.55
C ASN A 182 16.61 -8.89 -8.27
N LYS A 183 16.04 -9.21 -7.10
CA LYS A 183 16.34 -8.57 -5.81
C LYS A 183 16.18 -7.05 -5.82
N LEU A 184 15.18 -6.56 -6.54
CA LEU A 184 14.94 -5.12 -6.72
C LEU A 184 14.22 -4.47 -5.54
N LEU A 185 13.55 -5.26 -4.68
CA LEU A 185 12.95 -4.76 -3.45
C LEU A 185 13.91 -4.86 -2.28
N HIS A 186 14.04 -3.78 -1.54
CA HIS A 186 14.86 -3.77 -0.34
C HIS A 186 14.33 -4.74 0.72
N PHE A 187 15.22 -5.34 1.49
CA PHE A 187 14.88 -6.36 2.48
C PHE A 187 14.07 -5.83 3.67
N SER A 188 14.13 -4.51 3.95
CA SER A 188 13.34 -3.88 5.02
C SER A 188 11.84 -3.83 4.71
N GLN A 189 11.42 -3.95 3.44
CA GLN A 189 10.02 -4.02 3.06
C GLN A 189 9.55 -5.48 3.07
N ALA A 190 8.59 -5.80 3.94
CA ALA A 190 8.05 -7.16 4.06
C ALA A 190 6.61 -7.30 3.56
N ALA A 191 5.88 -6.20 3.36
CA ALA A 191 4.50 -6.29 2.90
C ALA A 191 4.40 -6.74 1.44
N TYR A 192 3.38 -7.54 1.14
CA TYR A 192 3.04 -8.00 -0.21
C TYR A 192 4.13 -8.79 -0.92
N ARG A 193 5.11 -9.32 -0.18
CA ARG A 193 6.20 -10.13 -0.68
C ARG A 193 5.95 -11.61 -0.44
N LYS A 194 6.54 -12.47 -1.28
CA LYS A 194 6.52 -13.92 -1.07
C LYS A 194 7.32 -14.27 0.18
N LYS A 195 6.77 -15.17 0.99
CA LYS A 195 7.42 -15.69 2.22
C LYS A 195 7.69 -14.66 3.32
N SER A 196 7.14 -13.46 3.24
CA SER A 196 7.23 -12.43 4.29
C SER A 196 5.88 -12.22 4.95
N ARG A 197 5.88 -11.99 6.27
CA ARG A 197 4.68 -11.83 7.10
C ARG A 197 4.87 -10.71 8.12
N THR A 198 3.79 -10.18 8.67
CA THR A 198 3.82 -9.23 9.79
C THR A 198 4.63 -9.75 10.98
N ALA A 199 4.54 -11.05 11.25
CA ALA A 199 5.27 -11.71 12.33
C ALA A 199 6.79 -11.54 12.19
N ASP A 200 7.34 -11.50 10.98
CA ASP A 200 8.77 -11.34 10.74
C ASP A 200 9.27 -9.97 11.23
N HIS A 201 8.53 -8.91 10.96
CA HIS A 201 8.86 -7.56 11.43
C HIS A 201 8.67 -7.41 12.94
N ILE A 202 7.59 -7.96 13.50
CA ILE A 202 7.36 -7.98 14.95
C ILE A 202 8.52 -8.69 15.64
N PHE A 203 8.90 -9.87 15.14
CA PHE A 203 10.03 -10.65 15.68
C PHE A 203 11.36 -9.90 15.56
N THR A 204 11.61 -9.28 14.41
CA THR A 204 12.83 -8.48 14.16
C THR A 204 12.91 -7.31 15.13
N LEU A 205 11.84 -6.50 15.27
CA LEU A 205 11.79 -5.38 16.20
C LEU A 205 12.00 -5.85 17.65
N LYS A 206 11.28 -6.90 18.08
CA LYS A 206 11.44 -7.49 19.43
C LYS A 206 12.87 -7.97 19.68
N SER A 207 13.50 -8.61 18.68
CA SER A 207 14.87 -9.10 18.77
C SER A 207 15.88 -7.97 18.88
N ILE A 208 15.68 -6.86 18.16
CA ILE A 208 16.49 -5.66 18.24
C ILE A 208 16.37 -5.03 19.63
N ILE A 209 15.15 -4.85 20.13
CA ILE A 209 14.90 -4.31 21.47
C ILE A 209 15.60 -5.17 22.54
N ASN A 210 15.45 -6.48 22.49
CA ASN A 210 16.10 -7.41 23.42
C ASN A 210 17.64 -7.30 23.35
N ASN A 211 18.21 -7.24 22.15
CA ASN A 211 19.63 -7.13 21.95
C ASN A 211 20.19 -5.81 22.51
N TYR A 212 19.54 -4.68 22.19
CA TYR A 212 20.02 -3.36 22.61
C TYR A 212 19.75 -3.09 24.09
N CYS A 213 18.50 -3.27 24.53
CA CYS A 213 18.07 -2.80 25.84
C CYS A 213 18.39 -3.82 26.95
N ILE A 214 18.33 -5.13 26.64
CA ILE A 214 18.56 -6.17 27.66
C ILE A 214 20.01 -6.62 27.64
N LYS A 215 20.56 -7.05 26.48
CA LYS A 215 21.92 -7.60 26.42
C LYS A 215 23.00 -6.50 26.50
N LYS A 216 22.88 -5.49 25.61
CA LYS A 216 23.87 -4.39 25.54
C LYS A 216 23.65 -3.29 26.60
N ARG A 217 22.52 -3.26 27.30
CA ARG A 217 22.12 -2.23 28.28
C ARG A 217 22.13 -0.80 27.70
N LYS A 218 21.87 -0.66 26.39
CA LYS A 218 21.79 0.60 25.68
C LYS A 218 20.34 1.01 25.48
N LYS A 219 20.13 2.28 25.12
CA LYS A 219 18.83 2.77 24.64
C LYS A 219 18.66 2.44 23.17
N LEU A 220 17.40 2.34 22.75
CA LEU A 220 17.01 2.23 21.36
C LEU A 220 15.95 3.29 21.08
N TYR A 221 16.19 4.13 20.09
CA TYR A 221 15.32 5.20 19.69
C TYR A 221 14.52 4.76 18.47
N CYS A 222 13.19 4.87 18.56
CA CYS A 222 12.29 4.44 17.51
C CYS A 222 11.28 5.54 17.21
N CYS A 223 10.94 5.71 15.92
CA CYS A 223 9.81 6.51 15.49
C CYS A 223 8.90 5.66 14.60
N PHE A 224 7.62 5.59 14.96
CA PHE A 224 6.57 4.94 14.20
C PHE A 224 5.86 6.00 13.36
N ILE A 225 5.95 5.88 12.05
CA ILE A 225 5.44 6.87 11.08
C ILE A 225 4.12 6.35 10.48
N ASP A 226 3.11 7.20 10.47
CA ASP A 226 1.83 6.97 9.78
C ASP A 226 1.72 7.94 8.59
N PHE A 227 1.51 7.43 7.38
CA PHE A 227 1.28 8.26 6.20
C PHE A 227 -0.22 8.55 6.04
N LYS A 228 -0.56 9.79 5.65
CA LYS A 228 -1.95 10.17 5.36
C LYS A 228 -2.37 9.58 4.02
N LYS A 229 -3.37 8.67 4.05
CA LYS A 229 -4.01 8.12 2.83
C LYS A 229 -2.98 7.66 1.77
N ALA A 230 -1.96 6.92 2.21
CA ALA A 230 -0.78 6.56 1.44
C ALA A 230 -1.08 6.05 0.02
N PHE A 231 -2.07 5.16 -0.15
CA PHE A 231 -2.48 4.63 -1.45
C PHE A 231 -3.20 5.67 -2.33
N ASP A 232 -3.99 6.55 -1.70
CA ASP A 232 -4.82 7.52 -2.41
C ASP A 232 -4.01 8.76 -2.83
N SER A 233 -2.83 8.99 -2.20
CA SER A 233 -1.94 10.13 -2.46
C SER A 233 -0.76 9.82 -3.38
N VAL A 234 -0.60 8.59 -3.85
CA VAL A 234 0.52 8.22 -4.73
C VAL A 234 0.55 9.11 -5.97
N TRP A 235 1.65 9.81 -6.16
CA TRP A 235 1.92 10.57 -7.38
C TRP A 235 2.27 9.60 -8.52
N ARG A 236 1.37 9.45 -9.48
CA ARG A 236 1.43 8.41 -10.53
C ARG A 236 2.63 8.56 -11.44
N GLU A 237 2.97 9.79 -11.84
CA GLU A 237 4.14 10.07 -12.66
C GLU A 237 5.44 9.70 -11.93
N ALA A 238 5.53 10.02 -10.64
CA ALA A 238 6.68 9.63 -9.83
C ALA A 238 6.77 8.11 -9.65
N MET A 239 5.64 7.42 -9.49
CA MET A 239 5.59 5.96 -9.45
C MET A 239 6.08 5.36 -10.78
N LEU A 240 5.64 5.90 -11.92
CA LEU A 240 6.08 5.46 -13.25
C LEU A 240 7.56 5.76 -13.48
N PHE A 241 8.04 6.91 -13.02
CA PHE A 241 9.47 7.24 -13.03
C PHE A 241 10.31 6.22 -12.26
N LYS A 242 9.89 5.88 -11.04
CA LYS A 242 10.60 4.88 -10.21
C LYS A 242 10.57 3.48 -10.82
N LEU A 243 9.48 3.12 -11.50
CA LEU A 243 9.40 1.87 -12.26
C LEU A 243 10.44 1.85 -13.40
N LEU A 244 10.55 2.93 -14.18
CA LEU A 244 11.57 3.08 -15.21
C LEU A 244 12.98 3.08 -14.61
N SER A 245 13.20 3.75 -13.49
CA SER A 245 14.52 3.79 -12.81
C SER A 245 14.97 2.39 -12.35
N LEU A 246 14.05 1.46 -12.13
CA LEU A 246 14.34 0.04 -11.90
C LEU A 246 14.59 -0.74 -13.22
N GLY A 247 14.54 -0.08 -14.38
CA GLY A 247 14.71 -0.69 -15.69
C GLY A 247 13.47 -1.37 -16.27
N MET A 248 12.30 -1.13 -15.71
CA MET A 248 11.04 -1.76 -16.13
C MET A 248 10.36 -0.94 -17.23
N GLY A 249 10.76 -1.19 -18.47
CA GLY A 249 10.20 -0.53 -19.66
C GLY A 249 9.32 -1.45 -20.52
N GLY A 250 9.09 -1.03 -21.76
CA GLY A 250 8.40 -1.81 -22.78
C GLY A 250 6.86 -1.83 -22.63
N LYS A 251 6.22 -2.87 -23.18
CA LYS A 251 4.76 -2.99 -23.26
C LYS A 251 4.10 -2.90 -21.88
N PHE A 252 4.69 -3.53 -20.88
CA PHE A 252 4.18 -3.52 -19.51
C PHE A 252 4.14 -2.11 -18.93
N TYR A 253 5.20 -1.34 -19.11
CA TYR A 253 5.27 0.05 -18.66
C TYR A 253 4.19 0.93 -19.33
N PHE A 254 4.10 0.87 -20.66
CA PHE A 254 3.10 1.66 -21.40
C PHE A 254 1.68 1.23 -21.08
N LEU A 255 1.47 -0.05 -20.80
CA LEU A 255 0.19 -0.56 -20.30
C LEU A 255 -0.16 0.06 -18.94
N LEU A 256 0.77 0.07 -17.97
CA LEU A 256 0.55 0.72 -16.67
C LEU A 256 0.28 2.23 -16.84
N LYS A 257 1.06 2.91 -17.67
CA LYS A 257 0.84 4.32 -17.99
C LYS A 257 -0.58 4.55 -18.51
N ASN A 258 -1.06 3.71 -19.42
CA ASN A 258 -2.40 3.79 -19.99
C ASN A 258 -3.50 3.46 -18.94
N MET A 259 -3.27 2.49 -18.05
CA MET A 259 -4.20 2.14 -16.96
C MET A 259 -4.50 3.31 -16.01
N TYR A 260 -3.54 4.23 -15.81
CA TYR A 260 -3.69 5.35 -14.89
C TYR A 260 -3.99 6.68 -15.58
N LEU A 261 -4.03 6.74 -16.92
CA LEU A 261 -4.23 7.98 -17.66
C LEU A 261 -5.66 8.54 -17.50
N HIS A 262 -6.68 7.68 -17.54
CA HIS A 262 -8.09 8.08 -17.50
C HIS A 262 -8.87 7.25 -16.47
N THR A 263 -8.53 7.41 -15.19
CA THR A 263 -9.25 6.68 -14.14
C THR A 263 -10.47 7.46 -13.69
N GLN A 264 -11.62 6.77 -13.71
CA GLN A 264 -12.89 7.30 -13.22
C GLN A 264 -13.40 6.48 -12.06
N SER A 265 -14.01 7.14 -11.10
CA SER A 265 -14.62 6.50 -9.95
C SER A 265 -15.99 7.08 -9.68
N ARG A 266 -16.84 6.29 -9.06
CA ARG A 266 -18.12 6.70 -8.49
C ARG A 266 -18.34 6.04 -7.15
N VAL A 267 -19.14 6.60 -6.30
CA VAL A 267 -19.40 6.09 -4.95
C VAL A 267 -20.71 5.31 -4.94
N LYS A 268 -20.72 4.19 -4.24
CA LYS A 268 -21.92 3.39 -4.01
C LYS A 268 -22.58 3.76 -2.69
N PHE A 269 -23.84 4.12 -2.75
CA PHE A 269 -24.74 4.36 -1.63
C PHE A 269 -25.90 3.36 -1.64
N SER A 270 -26.71 3.29 -0.59
CA SER A 270 -27.94 2.48 -0.58
C SER A 270 -28.95 2.93 -1.63
N GLN A 271 -29.02 4.25 -1.86
CA GLN A 271 -29.94 4.88 -2.80
C GLN A 271 -29.47 4.85 -4.26
N GLY A 272 -28.27 4.33 -4.55
CA GLY A 272 -27.70 4.26 -5.89
C GLY A 272 -26.24 4.60 -6.00
N LEU A 273 -25.85 5.15 -7.14
CA LEU A 273 -24.47 5.49 -7.46
C LEU A 273 -24.34 6.99 -7.69
N SER A 274 -23.23 7.58 -7.22
CA SER A 274 -22.92 8.98 -7.54
C SER A 274 -22.63 9.16 -9.04
N PRO A 275 -22.60 10.41 -9.54
CA PRO A 275 -21.94 10.72 -10.80
C PRO A 275 -20.46 10.29 -10.79
N HIS A 276 -19.90 10.07 -11.99
CA HIS A 276 -18.47 9.78 -12.12
C HIS A 276 -17.61 11.02 -11.80
N PHE A 277 -16.43 10.79 -11.23
CA PHE A 277 -15.39 11.79 -11.09
C PHE A 277 -14.04 11.21 -11.50
N TYR A 278 -13.18 12.09 -12.00
CA TYR A 278 -11.81 11.73 -12.37
C TYR A 278 -10.92 11.70 -11.14
N SER A 279 -10.00 10.73 -11.13
CA SER A 279 -8.96 10.61 -10.11
C SER A 279 -7.60 10.81 -10.79
N GLU A 280 -6.86 11.82 -10.37
CA GLU A 280 -5.55 12.19 -10.93
C GLU A 280 -4.39 11.59 -10.14
N LEU A 281 -4.60 11.32 -8.85
CA LEU A 281 -3.64 10.72 -7.94
C LEU A 281 -4.12 9.35 -7.44
N GLY A 282 -3.21 8.67 -6.80
CA GLY A 282 -3.47 7.43 -6.09
C GLY A 282 -3.54 6.19 -6.99
N ILE A 283 -3.48 5.07 -6.32
CA ILE A 283 -3.62 3.73 -6.88
C ILE A 283 -4.84 3.05 -6.28
N LYS A 284 -5.53 2.23 -7.07
CA LYS A 284 -6.84 1.67 -6.69
C LYS A 284 -6.73 0.74 -5.48
N GLN A 285 -7.31 1.12 -4.34
CA GLN A 285 -7.40 0.23 -3.16
C GLN A 285 -8.34 -0.95 -3.47
N GLY A 286 -7.77 -2.16 -3.58
CA GLY A 286 -8.50 -3.38 -3.93
C GLY A 286 -8.13 -3.97 -5.29
N ASP A 287 -7.25 -3.32 -6.05
CA ASP A 287 -6.59 -3.90 -7.23
C ASP A 287 -5.35 -4.73 -6.83
N CYS A 288 -5.04 -5.77 -7.60
CA CYS A 288 -3.94 -6.68 -7.30
C CYS A 288 -2.55 -6.08 -7.54
N LEU A 289 -2.42 -5.13 -8.46
CA LEU A 289 -1.15 -4.45 -8.77
C LEU A 289 -0.81 -3.36 -7.75
N SER A 290 -1.82 -2.67 -7.20
CA SER A 290 -1.62 -1.51 -6.34
C SER A 290 -0.66 -1.74 -5.18
N PRO A 291 -0.71 -2.86 -4.42
CA PRO A 291 0.23 -3.11 -3.33
C PRO A 291 1.68 -3.17 -3.77
N ILE A 292 1.94 -3.76 -4.94
CA ILE A 292 3.30 -3.94 -5.47
C ILE A 292 3.81 -2.60 -6.03
N LEU A 293 2.94 -1.85 -6.70
CA LEU A 293 3.26 -0.51 -7.21
C LEU A 293 3.56 0.46 -6.06
N PHE A 294 2.85 0.36 -4.94
CA PHE A 294 3.16 1.12 -3.73
C PHE A 294 4.54 0.76 -3.19
N ASN A 295 4.87 -0.53 -3.11
CA ASN A 295 6.20 -0.96 -2.70
C ASN A 295 7.30 -0.39 -3.60
N ILE A 296 7.09 -0.36 -4.92
CA ILE A 296 8.03 0.26 -5.87
C ILE A 296 8.15 1.76 -5.60
N PHE A 297 7.00 2.44 -5.36
CA PHE A 297 6.97 3.88 -5.13
C PHE A 297 7.80 4.33 -3.93
N ILE A 298 7.86 3.51 -2.87
CA ILE A 298 8.62 3.82 -1.66
C ILE A 298 9.94 3.06 -1.54
N ASN A 299 10.33 2.27 -2.54
CA ASN A 299 11.48 1.36 -2.45
C ASN A 299 12.82 2.08 -2.31
N ASP A 300 12.97 3.27 -2.88
CA ASP A 300 14.18 4.11 -2.80
C ASP A 300 14.31 4.87 -1.46
N MET A 301 13.31 4.78 -0.57
CA MET A 301 13.36 5.40 0.76
C MET A 301 14.57 4.95 1.59
N GLN A 302 15.04 3.73 1.39
CA GLN A 302 16.27 3.23 2.03
C GLN A 302 17.51 4.07 1.74
N GLU A 303 17.57 4.71 0.58
CA GLU A 303 18.74 5.46 0.11
C GLU A 303 18.95 6.75 0.90
N ILE A 304 17.90 7.27 1.55
CA ILE A 304 18.00 8.47 2.36
C ILE A 304 18.70 8.21 3.70
N PHE A 305 18.61 6.99 4.25
CA PHE A 305 19.20 6.64 5.53
C PHE A 305 20.69 6.32 5.43
N THR A 306 21.45 7.27 4.93
CA THR A 306 22.90 7.20 4.82
C THR A 306 23.57 7.76 6.08
N ASN A 307 24.87 8.05 6.02
CA ASN A 307 25.70 8.54 7.09
C ASN A 307 24.98 9.45 8.12
N ASN A 308 25.33 9.34 9.40
CA ASN A 308 24.79 10.11 10.53
C ASN A 308 23.37 9.73 10.99
N CYS A 309 22.80 8.62 10.50
CA CYS A 309 21.53 8.09 11.00
C CYS A 309 21.68 7.05 12.11
N ASP A 310 22.91 6.69 12.46
CA ASP A 310 23.30 5.74 13.52
C ASP A 310 22.42 4.47 13.49
N PRO A 311 22.52 3.65 12.43
CA PRO A 311 21.69 2.46 12.27
C PRO A 311 21.91 1.46 13.38
N VAL A 312 20.87 0.73 13.74
CA VAL A 312 21.03 -0.41 14.65
C VAL A 312 21.78 -1.53 13.97
N GLN A 313 22.75 -2.11 14.67
CA GLN A 313 23.54 -3.22 14.17
C GLN A 313 23.04 -4.55 14.72
N VAL A 314 22.60 -5.43 13.82
CA VAL A 314 22.21 -6.81 14.12
C VAL A 314 23.14 -7.74 13.36
N ASN A 315 24.08 -8.35 14.09
CA ASN A 315 25.20 -9.09 13.50
C ASN A 315 26.00 -8.21 12.53
N LYS A 316 26.02 -8.60 11.23
CA LYS A 316 26.70 -7.84 10.16
C LYS A 316 25.76 -6.86 9.42
N LEU A 317 24.46 -6.86 9.72
CA LEU A 317 23.49 -6.00 9.06
C LEU A 317 23.32 -4.70 9.82
N LYS A 318 23.31 -3.59 9.09
CA LYS A 318 22.91 -2.27 9.57
C LYS A 318 21.45 -2.04 9.15
N LEU A 319 20.61 -1.67 10.09
CA LEU A 319 19.18 -1.49 9.88
C LEU A 319 18.74 -0.13 10.44
N ASN A 320 18.21 0.73 9.59
CA ASN A 320 17.66 2.04 9.96
C ASN A 320 16.15 2.02 10.08
N HIS A 321 15.49 1.12 9.36
CA HIS A 321 14.03 1.11 9.29
C HIS A 321 13.46 -0.28 9.00
N LEU A 322 12.19 -0.45 9.34
CA LEU A 322 11.34 -1.57 8.93
C LEU A 322 10.10 -0.99 8.23
N LEU A 323 9.74 -1.57 7.10
CA LEU A 323 8.62 -1.15 6.26
C LEU A 323 7.64 -2.31 6.09
N PHE A 324 6.37 -2.09 6.43
CA PHE A 324 5.30 -3.00 6.12
C PHE A 324 4.17 -2.24 5.40
N ALA A 325 4.23 -2.18 4.07
CA ALA A 325 3.48 -1.25 3.23
C ALA A 325 3.74 0.21 3.68
N ASP A 326 2.72 0.90 4.15
CA ASP A 326 2.78 2.26 4.67
C ASP A 326 3.18 2.36 6.16
N ASP A 327 3.19 1.23 6.90
CA ASP A 327 3.66 1.20 8.28
C ASP A 327 5.21 1.22 8.33
N LEU A 328 5.78 2.38 8.66
CA LEU A 328 7.22 2.60 8.75
C LEU A 328 7.67 2.74 10.20
N VAL A 329 8.72 2.01 10.60
CA VAL A 329 9.44 2.21 11.87
C VAL A 329 10.87 2.61 11.56
N ILE A 330 11.30 3.76 12.04
CA ILE A 330 12.71 4.21 12.00
C ILE A 330 13.38 3.83 13.31
N LEU A 331 14.61 3.34 13.20
CA LEU A 331 15.41 2.83 14.30
C LEU A 331 16.77 3.52 14.33
N SER A 332 17.21 3.94 15.51
CA SER A 332 18.55 4.50 15.71
C SER A 332 19.16 4.14 17.07
N GLU A 333 20.49 4.02 17.10
CA GLU A 333 21.25 3.82 18.36
C GLU A 333 21.35 5.10 19.19
N THR A 334 21.21 6.27 18.58
CA THR A 334 21.36 7.57 19.23
C THR A 334 20.18 8.48 19.00
N ASN A 335 19.97 9.45 19.88
CA ASN A 335 18.97 10.49 19.75
C ASN A 335 19.20 11.31 18.45
N GLN A 336 20.44 11.77 18.26
CA GLN A 336 20.81 12.57 17.09
C GLN A 336 20.61 11.80 15.78
N GLY A 337 20.95 10.50 15.76
CA GLY A 337 20.76 9.66 14.58
C GLY A 337 19.28 9.47 14.22
N LEU A 338 18.38 9.39 15.23
CA LEU A 338 16.94 9.36 14.96
C LEU A 338 16.48 10.71 14.37
N GLN A 339 16.89 11.86 14.95
CA GLN A 339 16.53 13.17 14.40
C GLN A 339 17.04 13.34 12.96
N ASN A 340 18.30 13.01 12.70
CA ASN A 340 18.85 13.05 11.34
C ASN A 340 18.06 12.20 10.36
N SER A 341 17.55 11.03 10.80
CA SER A 341 16.70 10.17 9.98
C SER A 341 15.34 10.79 9.69
N LEU A 342 14.77 11.49 10.67
CA LEU A 342 13.49 12.20 10.51
C LEU A 342 13.63 13.41 9.58
N ASP A 343 14.72 14.15 9.64
CA ASP A 343 15.00 15.28 8.75
C ASP A 343 15.13 14.80 7.29
N LYS A 344 15.82 13.68 7.06
CA LYS A 344 15.93 13.08 5.74
C LYS A 344 14.61 12.51 5.25
N LEU A 345 13.81 11.90 6.13
CA LEU A 345 12.46 11.47 5.80
C LEU A 345 11.58 12.64 5.38
N HIS A 346 11.68 13.78 6.08
CA HIS A 346 10.94 14.99 5.72
C HIS A 346 11.29 15.45 4.31
N GLN A 347 12.57 15.55 3.97
CA GLN A 347 13.03 15.89 2.62
C GLN A 347 12.51 14.91 1.56
N TYR A 348 12.52 13.62 1.86
CA TYR A 348 11.99 12.57 0.98
C TYR A 348 10.49 12.74 0.74
N THR A 349 9.73 12.98 1.81
CA THR A 349 8.27 13.14 1.73
C THR A 349 7.88 14.43 1.01
N GLU A 350 8.64 15.51 1.16
CA GLU A 350 8.50 16.73 0.38
C GLU A 350 8.74 16.48 -1.11
N LYS A 351 9.83 15.77 -1.46
CA LYS A 351 10.18 15.45 -2.85
C LYS A 351 9.11 14.61 -3.55
N TRP A 352 8.57 13.60 -2.86
CA TRP A 352 7.61 12.65 -3.44
C TRP A 352 6.17 12.96 -3.07
N ILE A 353 5.94 14.08 -2.42
CA ILE A 353 4.62 14.63 -2.04
C ILE A 353 3.78 13.61 -1.23
N LEU A 354 4.45 12.98 -0.26
CA LEU A 354 3.84 12.09 0.72
C LEU A 354 3.53 12.87 2.01
N ASP A 355 2.29 12.82 2.49
CA ASP A 355 1.90 13.51 3.72
C ASP A 355 2.08 12.58 4.93
N ILE A 356 2.85 13.02 5.93
CA ILE A 356 2.96 12.33 7.22
C ILE A 356 1.80 12.77 8.14
N ASN A 357 1.22 11.81 8.83
CA ASN A 357 0.21 12.06 9.85
C ASN A 357 0.89 12.24 11.22
N ILE A 358 1.20 13.48 11.58
CA ILE A 358 1.91 13.80 12.82
C ILE A 358 1.14 13.33 14.05
N ASP A 359 -0.19 13.47 14.07
CA ASP A 359 -1.03 13.08 15.21
C ASP A 359 -0.93 11.58 15.54
N LYS A 360 -0.70 10.73 14.53
CA LYS A 360 -0.53 9.29 14.70
C LYS A 360 0.93 8.84 14.72
N THR A 361 1.84 9.68 14.23
CA THR A 361 3.28 9.43 14.29
C THR A 361 3.75 9.61 15.73
N LYS A 362 4.46 8.63 16.26
CA LYS A 362 4.90 8.63 17.66
C LYS A 362 6.34 8.16 17.79
N THR A 363 7.03 8.73 18.77
CA THR A 363 8.36 8.27 19.15
C THR A 363 8.31 7.43 20.43
N LEU A 364 9.13 6.39 20.47
CA LEU A 364 9.39 5.56 21.63
C LEU A 364 10.89 5.43 21.87
N THR A 365 11.31 5.64 23.12
CA THR A 365 12.67 5.30 23.55
C THR A 365 12.60 4.05 24.42
N PHE A 366 13.09 2.93 23.90
CA PHE A 366 13.17 1.68 24.66
C PHE A 366 14.41 1.71 25.55
N GLN A 367 14.21 1.44 26.84
CA GLN A 367 15.30 1.29 27.81
C GLN A 367 14.86 0.43 28.98
N ARG A 368 15.73 -0.44 29.46
CA ARG A 368 15.45 -1.27 30.65
C ARG A 368 15.99 -0.63 31.93
N TYR A 369 17.09 0.11 31.85
CA TYR A 369 17.82 0.65 33.00
C TYR A 369 18.03 2.15 32.85
N GLY A 370 18.16 2.86 34.00
CA GLY A 370 18.46 4.28 34.06
C GLY A 370 17.25 5.20 34.07
N LYS A 371 17.50 6.49 34.23
CA LYS A 371 16.48 7.54 34.28
C LYS A 371 15.83 7.68 32.87
N ARG A 372 14.52 7.72 32.85
CA ARG A 372 13.78 8.03 31.60
C ARG A 372 14.09 9.46 31.18
N ILE A 373 14.37 9.62 29.90
CA ILE A 373 14.61 10.92 29.27
C ILE A 373 13.48 11.16 28.30
N THR A 374 12.84 12.32 28.44
CA THR A 374 11.96 12.84 27.41
C THR A 374 12.83 13.48 26.35
N ASN A 375 12.77 12.95 25.13
CA ASN A 375 13.45 13.51 23.97
C ASN A 375 12.41 14.26 23.15
N MET A 376 12.77 15.43 22.67
CA MET A 376 11.94 16.15 21.69
C MET A 376 12.48 15.81 20.30
N PHE A 377 11.59 15.31 19.45
CA PHE A 377 11.87 15.02 18.05
C PHE A 377 10.87 15.78 17.19
N HIS A 378 11.29 16.18 15.99
CA HIS A 378 10.46 16.92 15.08
C HIS A 378 10.56 16.37 13.64
N ILE A 379 9.53 16.62 12.83
CA ILE A 379 9.54 16.46 11.37
C ILE A 379 9.23 17.84 10.77
N GLY A 380 10.18 18.39 10.03
CA GLY A 380 10.12 19.80 9.67
C GLY A 380 10.07 20.69 10.93
N ASN A 381 9.01 21.51 11.04
CA ASN A 381 8.83 22.41 12.18
C ASN A 381 7.78 21.89 13.19
N VAL A 382 7.39 20.61 13.11
CA VAL A 382 6.30 20.08 13.97
C VAL A 382 6.86 19.00 14.89
N ASP A 383 6.62 19.19 16.20
CA ASP A 383 7.06 18.24 17.22
C ASP A 383 6.28 16.92 17.16
N ILE A 384 6.99 15.82 17.42
CA ILE A 384 6.41 14.47 17.48
C ILE A 384 6.24 14.08 18.94
N GLU A 385 5.05 13.63 19.29
CA GLU A 385 4.76 13.14 20.64
C GLU A 385 5.58 11.90 20.97
N GLN A 386 6.24 11.92 22.13
CA GLN A 386 6.87 10.73 22.70
C GLN A 386 5.86 10.00 23.59
N VAL A 387 5.67 8.71 23.32
CA VAL A 387 4.73 7.86 24.06
C VAL A 387 5.46 6.71 24.76
N ASN A 388 4.80 6.11 25.77
CA ASN A 388 5.34 4.95 26.47
C ASN A 388 4.91 3.61 25.84
N LYS A 389 3.84 3.62 25.07
CA LYS A 389 3.28 2.43 24.40
C LYS A 389 2.85 2.78 22.98
N TYR A 390 3.10 1.86 22.07
CA TYR A 390 2.63 1.97 20.67
C TYR A 390 2.25 0.61 20.12
N THR A 391 1.16 0.56 19.37
CA THR A 391 0.71 -0.69 18.71
C THR A 391 1.22 -0.71 17.27
N TYR A 392 2.19 -1.59 17.01
CA TYR A 392 2.76 -1.81 15.68
C TYR A 392 2.35 -3.18 15.16
N LEU A 393 1.75 -3.22 13.97
CA LEU A 393 1.26 -4.44 13.31
C LEU A 393 0.39 -5.34 14.23
N GLY A 394 -0.44 -4.71 15.06
CA GLY A 394 -1.35 -5.40 15.98
C GLY A 394 -0.75 -5.83 17.32
N ILE A 395 0.53 -5.57 17.57
CA ILE A 395 1.21 -5.87 18.84
C ILE A 395 1.60 -4.57 19.54
N THR A 396 1.26 -4.45 20.83
CA THR A 396 1.65 -3.28 21.63
C THR A 396 3.06 -3.46 22.21
N PHE A 397 3.92 -2.51 21.90
CA PHE A 397 5.26 -2.40 22.47
C PHE A 397 5.26 -1.37 23.57
N ASP A 398 5.87 -1.71 24.72
CA ASP A 398 6.01 -0.84 25.88
C ASP A 398 7.50 -0.43 26.05
N SER A 399 7.73 0.85 26.28
CA SER A 399 9.08 1.42 26.46
C SER A 399 9.83 0.83 27.66
N THR A 400 9.09 0.30 28.65
CA THR A 400 9.67 -0.23 29.91
C THR A 400 10.11 -1.69 29.81
N LEU A 401 9.77 -2.38 28.75
CA LEU A 401 10.06 -3.81 28.54
C LEU A 401 9.53 -4.72 29.66
N VAL A 402 8.47 -4.30 30.35
CA VAL A 402 7.75 -5.07 31.36
C VAL A 402 6.54 -5.71 30.71
N GLY A 403 6.52 -7.03 30.63
CA GLY A 403 5.40 -7.82 30.07
C GLY A 403 5.86 -8.97 29.23
#